data_fd603bdb7a94badc306fbc6f351c74c0
#
_entry.id   fd603bdb7a94badc306fbc6f351c74c0
#
_cell.length_a   1.000
_cell.length_b   1.000
_cell.length_c   1.000
_cell.angle_alpha   90.00
_cell.angle_beta   90.00
_cell.angle_gamma   90.00
#
_symmetry.space_group_name_H-M   'P 1'
#
loop_
_entity.id
_entity.type
_entity.pdbx_description
1 polymer ?
#
loop_
_entity_poly.entity_id
_entity_poly.type
_entity_poly.pdbx_seq_one_letter_code
_entity_poly.pdbx_strand_id
1 'polypeptide(L)'
;MSAGHFLTEFISSSPEETMALGERIARFLHQGSIVALRGGLGAGKTYLTKGIARGLGVSEEVTSPTYTIISEYEGNLPFYHIDAYRLQGDDDFSALGGEEILYGAGVSVIEWSERISIPEYAIIVELEIRESNHRKILIRNLER
;
A
#
# COMPACT_ATOMS: atom_id res chain seq x y z
N MET A 1 23.12 6.02 -12.37
CA MET A 1 22.79 6.05 -10.96
C MET A 1 21.37 5.51 -10.77
N SER A 2 21.23 4.53 -9.97
CA SER A 2 19.90 4.03 -9.77
C SER A 2 19.16 4.98 -8.81
N ALA A 3 18.12 5.61 -9.32
CA ALA A 3 17.33 6.57 -8.58
C ALA A 3 16.30 5.86 -7.74
N GLY A 4 16.26 4.75 -7.41
CA GLY A 4 15.13 4.10 -6.79
C GLY A 4 15.40 3.46 -5.43
N HIS A 5 16.60 3.56 -4.92
CA HIS A 5 16.91 2.85 -3.69
C HIS A 5 16.93 3.79 -2.50
N PHE A 6 15.86 4.53 -2.37
CA PHE A 6 15.68 5.40 -1.22
C PHE A 6 15.05 4.58 -0.09
N LEU A 7 15.75 4.50 1.05
CA LEU A 7 15.26 3.81 2.22
C LEU A 7 15.02 4.84 3.32
N THR A 8 13.80 4.91 3.82
CA THR A 8 13.43 5.80 4.92
C THR A 8 12.83 4.95 6.05
N GLU A 9 13.20 5.29 7.27
CA GLU A 9 12.70 4.61 8.45
C GLU A 9 11.90 5.57 9.30
N PHE A 10 10.76 5.11 9.80
CA PHE A 10 9.90 5.86 10.73
C PHE A 10 9.52 4.98 11.90
N ILE A 11 9.33 5.60 13.05
CA ILE A 11 8.76 4.94 14.23
C ILE A 11 7.41 5.61 14.48
N SER A 12 6.35 4.82 14.46
CA SER A 12 5.00 5.28 14.78
C SER A 12 4.62 4.77 16.15
N SER A 13 4.05 5.62 16.98
CA SER A 13 3.63 5.26 18.34
C SER A 13 2.12 5.16 18.49
N SER A 14 1.36 5.39 17.42
CA SER A 14 -0.09 5.32 17.47
C SER A 14 -0.68 5.07 16.09
N PRO A 15 -1.94 4.56 16.03
CA PRO A 15 -2.63 4.47 14.73
C PRO A 15 -2.72 5.81 14.00
N GLU A 16 -2.93 6.89 14.75
CA GLU A 16 -3.00 8.23 14.18
C GLU A 16 -1.70 8.65 13.52
N GLU A 17 -0.57 8.33 14.13
CA GLU A 17 0.74 8.60 13.52
C GLU A 17 0.95 7.77 12.27
N THR A 18 0.50 6.51 12.28
CA THR A 18 0.59 5.65 11.10
C THR A 18 -0.26 6.21 9.96
N MET A 19 -1.47 6.67 10.27
CA MET A 19 -2.33 7.31 9.27
C MET A 19 -1.70 8.58 8.72
N ALA A 20 -1.12 9.41 9.59
CA ALA A 20 -0.46 10.64 9.15
C ALA A 20 0.72 10.33 8.22
N LEU A 21 1.46 9.27 8.49
CA LEU A 21 2.53 8.83 7.59
C LEU A 21 1.96 8.41 6.24
N GLY A 22 0.83 7.71 6.22
CA GLY A 22 0.15 7.34 4.98
C GLY A 22 -0.22 8.57 4.15
N GLU A 23 -0.73 9.61 4.79
CA GLU A 23 -1.06 10.86 4.09
C GLU A 23 0.19 11.51 3.49
N ARG A 24 1.31 11.43 4.19
CA ARG A 24 2.58 11.96 3.67
C ARG A 24 3.08 11.15 2.48
N ILE A 25 2.96 9.82 2.53
CA ILE A 25 3.33 8.94 1.42
C ILE A 25 2.50 9.31 0.19
N ALA A 26 1.22 9.60 0.39
CA ALA A 26 0.31 9.93 -0.72
C ALA A 26 0.81 11.11 -1.55
N ARG A 27 1.57 12.04 -0.95
CA ARG A 27 2.10 13.21 -1.67
C ARG A 27 3.12 12.83 -2.74
N PHE A 28 3.69 11.64 -2.66
CA PHE A 28 4.67 11.16 -3.63
C PHE A 28 4.03 10.27 -4.69
N LEU A 29 2.74 9.96 -4.56
CA LEU A 29 2.07 9.03 -5.44
C LEU A 29 1.46 9.74 -6.63
N HIS A 30 1.49 9.06 -7.76
CA HIS A 30 0.96 9.56 -9.01
C HIS A 30 0.31 8.41 -9.77
N GLN A 31 -0.22 8.72 -10.93
CA GLN A 31 -0.85 7.74 -11.78
C GLN A 31 0.10 6.56 -12.04
N GLY A 32 -0.34 5.37 -11.74
CA GLY A 32 0.46 4.15 -11.89
C GLY A 32 1.31 3.77 -10.69
N SER A 33 1.31 4.56 -9.61
CA SER A 33 2.06 4.20 -8.41
C SER A 33 1.53 2.93 -7.77
N ILE A 34 2.44 2.10 -7.29
CA ILE A 34 2.12 0.84 -6.61
C ILE A 34 2.80 0.87 -5.25
N VAL A 35 2.02 0.65 -4.20
CA VAL A 35 2.53 0.55 -2.83
C VAL A 35 2.31 -0.88 -2.34
N ALA A 36 3.39 -1.60 -2.10
CA ALA A 36 3.34 -2.97 -1.64
C ALA A 36 3.60 -3.01 -0.13
N LEU A 37 2.60 -3.44 0.63
CA LEU A 37 2.66 -3.49 2.08
C LEU A 37 3.08 -4.87 2.54
N ARG A 38 3.97 -4.92 3.52
CA ARG A 38 4.44 -6.15 4.14
C ARG A 38 4.42 -5.98 5.65
N GLY A 39 4.02 -7.02 6.34
CA GLY A 39 3.95 -7.01 7.79
C GLY A 39 2.93 -8.02 8.28
N GLY A 40 3.09 -8.46 9.53
CA GLY A 40 2.18 -9.42 10.13
C GLY A 40 0.84 -8.81 10.48
N LEU A 41 -0.05 -9.65 10.98
CA LEU A 41 -1.34 -9.21 11.49
C LEU A 41 -1.12 -8.20 12.63
N GLY A 42 -1.91 -7.14 12.65
CA GLY A 42 -1.82 -6.13 13.69
C GLY A 42 -0.68 -5.14 13.52
N ALA A 43 0.07 -5.20 12.41
CA ALA A 43 1.21 -4.30 12.22
C ALA A 43 0.83 -2.88 11.80
N GLY A 44 -0.45 -2.62 11.50
CA GLY A 44 -0.91 -1.28 11.15
C GLY A 44 -1.11 -1.03 9.67
N LYS A 45 -1.11 -2.08 8.86
CA LYS A 45 -1.29 -1.94 7.40
C LYS A 45 -2.60 -1.23 7.04
N THR A 46 -3.67 -1.54 7.75
CA THR A 46 -4.98 -0.92 7.53
C THR A 46 -4.94 0.58 7.79
N TYR A 47 -4.30 1.00 8.88
CA TYR A 47 -4.20 2.43 9.20
C TYR A 47 -3.36 3.17 8.18
N LEU A 48 -2.26 2.56 7.74
CA LEU A 48 -1.43 3.17 6.71
C LEU A 48 -2.22 3.33 5.40
N THR A 49 -2.96 2.29 5.00
CA THR A 49 -3.80 2.32 3.80
C THR A 49 -4.86 3.42 3.90
N LYS A 50 -5.50 3.55 5.05
CA LYS A 50 -6.49 4.62 5.29
C LYS A 50 -5.85 6.00 5.13
N GLY A 51 -4.64 6.17 5.64
CA GLY A 51 -3.90 7.42 5.49
C GLY A 51 -3.58 7.75 4.05
N ILE A 52 -3.10 6.75 3.30
CA ILE A 52 -2.81 6.93 1.87
C ILE A 52 -4.08 7.33 1.13
N ALA A 53 -5.17 6.62 1.36
CA ALA A 53 -6.45 6.92 0.71
C ALA A 53 -6.91 8.33 1.01
N ARG A 54 -6.83 8.73 2.28
CA ARG A 54 -7.22 10.09 2.69
C ARG A 54 -6.35 11.14 1.98
N GLY A 55 -5.06 10.89 1.89
CA GLY A 55 -4.14 11.80 1.20
C GLY A 55 -4.41 11.89 -0.30
N LEU A 56 -5.06 10.89 -0.88
CA LEU A 56 -5.46 10.88 -2.29
C LEU A 56 -6.87 11.40 -2.52
N GLY A 57 -7.52 11.91 -1.47
CA GLY A 57 -8.84 12.50 -1.61
C GLY A 57 -9.99 11.51 -1.58
N VAL A 58 -9.76 10.28 -1.14
CA VAL A 58 -10.83 9.30 -0.97
C VAL A 58 -11.66 9.67 0.25
N SER A 59 -12.95 9.91 0.05
CA SER A 59 -13.85 10.30 1.15
C SER A 59 -14.55 9.11 1.78
N GLU A 60 -14.62 7.99 1.09
CA GLU A 60 -15.23 6.78 1.64
C GLU A 60 -14.34 6.17 2.71
N GLU A 61 -14.94 5.46 3.65
CA GLU A 61 -14.17 4.71 4.62
C GLU A 61 -13.54 3.50 3.96
N VAL A 62 -12.20 3.42 4.03
CA VAL A 62 -11.46 2.29 3.48
C VAL A 62 -11.34 1.24 4.57
N THR A 63 -11.83 0.05 4.29
CA THR A 63 -11.77 -1.08 5.21
C THR A 63 -10.97 -2.21 4.57
N SER A 64 -10.49 -3.14 5.41
CA SER A 64 -9.83 -4.32 4.88
C SER A 64 -10.82 -5.15 4.09
N PRO A 65 -10.46 -5.58 2.86
CA PRO A 65 -11.36 -6.42 2.06
C PRO A 65 -11.60 -7.75 2.81
N THR A 66 -12.86 -8.11 3.02
CA THR A 66 -13.20 -9.34 3.72
C THR A 66 -13.49 -10.48 2.75
N TYR A 67 -14.21 -10.17 1.68
CA TYR A 67 -14.63 -11.15 0.68
C TYR A 67 -14.15 -10.83 -0.72
N THR A 68 -13.81 -9.57 -0.97
CA THR A 68 -13.31 -9.15 -2.26
C THR A 68 -11.80 -9.04 -2.22
N ILE A 69 -11.14 -9.43 -3.30
CA ILE A 69 -9.68 -9.33 -3.40
C ILE A 69 -9.29 -7.90 -3.79
N ILE A 70 -10.07 -7.26 -4.64
CA ILE A 70 -9.79 -5.91 -5.13
C ILE A 70 -10.97 -5.01 -4.80
N SER A 71 -10.69 -3.91 -4.11
CA SER A 71 -11.69 -2.86 -3.84
C SER A 71 -11.25 -1.58 -4.52
N GLU A 72 -12.18 -0.90 -5.18
CA GLU A 72 -11.91 0.35 -5.87
C GLU A 72 -12.62 1.50 -5.19
N TYR A 73 -11.92 2.62 -5.05
CA TYR A 73 -12.45 3.83 -4.43
C TYR A 73 -12.16 5.03 -5.33
N GLU A 74 -13.03 6.03 -5.28
CA GLU A 74 -12.82 7.27 -6.00
C GLU A 74 -12.09 8.28 -5.13
N GLY A 75 -11.05 8.88 -5.69
CA GLY A 75 -10.30 9.96 -5.09
C GLY A 75 -9.83 10.90 -6.19
N ASN A 76 -8.76 11.63 -5.95
CA ASN A 76 -8.13 12.45 -6.98
C ASN A 76 -7.65 11.59 -8.15
N LEU A 77 -7.29 10.35 -7.82
CA LEU A 77 -7.01 9.29 -8.77
C LEU A 77 -7.80 8.07 -8.33
N PRO A 78 -8.13 7.13 -9.25
CA PRO A 78 -8.69 5.86 -8.80
C PRO A 78 -7.76 5.20 -7.78
N PHE A 79 -8.32 4.68 -6.70
CA PHE A 79 -7.56 4.05 -5.64
C PHE A 79 -8.00 2.60 -5.52
N TYR A 80 -7.04 1.68 -5.61
CA TYR A 80 -7.31 0.25 -5.51
C TYR A 80 -6.64 -0.32 -4.27
N HIS A 81 -7.42 -1.01 -3.45
CA HIS A 81 -6.91 -1.75 -2.30
C HIS A 81 -6.99 -3.25 -2.64
N ILE A 82 -5.85 -3.90 -2.72
CA ILE A 82 -5.74 -5.28 -3.17
C ILE A 82 -5.24 -6.13 -2.02
N ASP A 83 -5.96 -7.22 -1.72
CA ASP A 83 -5.53 -8.20 -0.74
C ASP A 83 -5.17 -9.48 -1.48
N ALA A 84 -3.89 -9.75 -1.61
CA ALA A 84 -3.38 -10.91 -2.34
C ALA A 84 -3.29 -12.18 -1.49
N TYR A 85 -3.74 -12.15 -0.24
CA TYR A 85 -3.60 -13.28 0.67
C TYR A 85 -4.16 -14.58 0.11
N ARG A 86 -5.32 -14.51 -0.57
CA ARG A 86 -6.01 -15.68 -1.10
C ARG A 86 -5.54 -16.10 -2.48
N LEU A 87 -4.67 -15.31 -3.10
CA LEU A 87 -4.15 -15.64 -4.41
C LEU A 87 -3.06 -16.70 -4.30
N GLN A 88 -3.04 -17.61 -5.25
CA GLN A 88 -2.00 -18.64 -5.31
C GLN A 88 -0.82 -18.23 -6.17
N GLY A 89 -0.94 -17.15 -6.89
CA GLY A 89 0.14 -16.61 -7.71
C GLY A 89 -0.36 -15.68 -8.79
N ASP A 90 0.50 -15.43 -9.75
CA ASP A 90 0.25 -14.44 -10.80
C ASP A 90 -0.94 -14.81 -11.71
N ASP A 91 -1.16 -16.10 -11.96
CA ASP A 91 -2.28 -16.51 -12.81
C ASP A 91 -3.63 -16.11 -12.22
N ASP A 92 -3.77 -16.29 -10.89
CA ASP A 92 -5.00 -15.88 -10.22
C ASP A 92 -5.19 -14.36 -10.32
N PHE A 93 -4.10 -13.62 -10.14
CA PHE A 93 -4.14 -12.16 -10.21
C PHE A 93 -4.49 -11.68 -11.62
N SER A 94 -3.89 -12.29 -12.64
CA SER A 94 -4.18 -11.97 -14.04
C SER A 94 -5.65 -12.22 -14.38
N ALA A 95 -6.20 -13.32 -13.86
CA ALA A 95 -7.61 -13.68 -14.11
C ALA A 95 -8.58 -12.65 -13.55
N LEU A 96 -8.16 -11.87 -12.55
CA LEU A 96 -8.96 -10.81 -11.95
C LEU A 96 -8.75 -9.45 -12.63
N GLY A 97 -7.93 -9.39 -13.67
CA GLY A 97 -7.59 -8.12 -14.31
C GLY A 97 -6.56 -7.32 -13.53
N GLY A 98 -5.73 -8.00 -12.73
CA GLY A 98 -4.78 -7.32 -11.84
C GLY A 98 -3.76 -6.47 -12.57
N GLU A 99 -3.21 -6.95 -13.69
CA GLU A 99 -2.21 -6.19 -14.43
C GLU A 99 -2.78 -4.91 -15.02
N GLU A 100 -4.00 -4.95 -15.53
CA GLU A 100 -4.64 -3.76 -16.08
C GLU A 100 -4.81 -2.70 -14.99
N ILE A 101 -5.05 -3.12 -13.76
CA ILE A 101 -5.16 -2.22 -12.62
C ILE A 101 -3.80 -1.64 -12.24
N LEU A 102 -2.79 -2.48 -12.09
CA LEU A 102 -1.46 -2.03 -11.67
C LEU A 102 -0.84 -1.04 -12.65
N TYR A 103 -1.03 -1.27 -13.94
CA TYR A 103 -0.44 -0.44 -14.99
C TYR A 103 -1.41 0.60 -15.55
N GLY A 104 -2.55 0.78 -14.88
CA GLY A 104 -3.57 1.73 -15.31
C GLY A 104 -3.40 3.11 -14.69
N ALA A 105 -4.51 3.84 -14.62
CA ALA A 105 -4.50 5.26 -14.26
C ALA A 105 -4.53 5.53 -12.76
N GLY A 106 -4.67 4.51 -11.93
CA GLY A 106 -4.87 4.69 -10.50
C GLY A 106 -3.62 4.43 -9.67
N VAL A 107 -3.82 4.46 -8.37
CA VAL A 107 -2.83 4.08 -7.36
C VAL A 107 -3.29 2.78 -6.74
N SER A 108 -2.39 1.82 -6.62
CA SER A 108 -2.69 0.52 -6.02
C SER A 108 -1.93 0.34 -4.72
N VAL A 109 -2.63 -0.12 -3.68
CA VAL A 109 -2.01 -0.54 -2.42
C VAL A 109 -2.28 -2.03 -2.27
N ILE A 110 -1.21 -2.83 -2.14
CA ILE A 110 -1.30 -4.29 -2.16
C ILE A 110 -0.83 -4.85 -0.83
N GLU A 111 -1.73 -5.57 -0.14
CA GLU A 111 -1.36 -6.37 1.03
C GLU A 111 -1.02 -7.78 0.57
N TRP A 112 -0.08 -8.43 1.27
CA TRP A 112 0.43 -9.75 0.92
C TRP A 112 1.05 -9.76 -0.48
N SER A 113 1.79 -8.69 -0.77
CA SER A 113 2.37 -8.46 -2.10
C SER A 113 3.37 -9.54 -2.53
N GLU A 114 3.92 -10.29 -1.59
CA GLU A 114 4.84 -11.38 -1.89
C GLU A 114 4.19 -12.54 -2.62
N ARG A 115 2.86 -12.56 -2.70
CA ARG A 115 2.12 -13.60 -3.42
C ARG A 115 2.02 -13.38 -4.92
N ILE A 116 2.37 -12.19 -5.38
CA ILE A 116 2.31 -11.85 -6.79
C ILE A 116 3.60 -11.14 -7.20
N SER A 117 3.87 -11.12 -8.50
CA SER A 117 4.99 -10.36 -9.04
C SER A 117 4.61 -8.89 -9.11
N ILE A 118 5.49 -8.03 -8.61
CA ILE A 118 5.30 -6.58 -8.66
C ILE A 118 6.49 -5.94 -9.38
N PRO A 119 6.29 -4.77 -10.02
CA PRO A 119 7.39 -4.10 -10.71
C PRO A 119 8.47 -3.64 -9.74
N GLU A 120 9.70 -3.51 -10.23
CA GLU A 120 10.82 -3.05 -9.42
C GLU A 120 10.62 -1.64 -8.87
N TYR A 121 9.86 -0.80 -9.56
CA TYR A 121 9.62 0.57 -9.13
C TYR A 121 8.58 0.67 -8.00
N ALA A 122 7.93 -0.42 -7.64
CA ALA A 122 6.92 -0.39 -6.58
C ALA A 122 7.54 0.10 -5.27
N ILE A 123 6.77 0.92 -4.57
CA ILE A 123 7.16 1.39 -3.23
C ILE A 123 6.88 0.25 -2.27
N ILE A 124 7.91 -0.18 -1.55
CA ILE A 124 7.78 -1.27 -0.58
C ILE A 124 7.71 -0.66 0.82
N VAL A 125 6.67 -0.98 1.56
CA VAL A 125 6.51 -0.51 2.94
C VAL A 125 6.42 -1.73 3.85
N GLU A 126 7.40 -1.86 4.74
CA GLU A 126 7.45 -2.94 5.73
C GLU A 126 7.10 -2.39 7.09
N LEU A 127 6.11 -3.00 7.74
CA LEU A 127 5.66 -2.60 9.07
C LEU A 127 5.99 -3.72 10.06
N GLU A 128 6.66 -3.36 11.15
CA GLU A 128 7.08 -4.29 12.18
C GLU A 128 6.63 -3.81 13.54
N ILE A 129 6.00 -4.69 14.32
CA ILE A 129 5.57 -4.38 15.68
C ILE A 129 6.79 -4.33 16.60
N ARG A 130 6.88 -3.25 17.36
CA ARG A 130 7.92 -3.06 18.39
C ARG A 130 7.28 -2.98 19.76
N GLU A 131 8.09 -2.87 20.79
CA GLU A 131 7.60 -2.75 22.15
C GLU A 131 6.79 -1.48 22.35
N SER A 132 5.92 -1.48 23.37
CA SER A 132 5.14 -0.31 23.78
C SER A 132 4.23 0.24 22.68
N ASN A 133 3.65 -0.65 21.88
CA ASN A 133 2.75 -0.29 20.78
C ASN A 133 3.41 0.53 19.68
N HIS A 134 4.72 0.54 19.63
CA HIS A 134 5.43 1.21 18.54
C HIS A 134 5.44 0.34 17.29
N ARG A 135 5.52 0.99 16.14
CA ARG A 135 5.67 0.33 14.84
C ARG A 135 6.88 0.90 14.14
N LYS A 136 7.75 0.03 13.68
CA LYS A 136 8.86 0.43 12.82
C LYS A 136 8.39 0.29 11.38
N ILE A 137 8.52 1.34 10.61
CA ILE A 137 8.04 1.38 9.24
C ILE A 137 9.22 1.72 8.33
N LEU A 138 9.55 0.81 7.42
CA LEU A 138 10.61 0.99 6.45
C LEU A 138 10.00 1.20 5.07
N ILE A 139 10.41 2.24 4.39
CA ILE A 139 9.90 2.59 3.06
C ILE A 139 11.05 2.57 2.07
N ARG A 140 10.88 1.82 0.99
CA ARG A 140 11.85 1.73 -0.12
C ARG A 140 11.24 2.28 -1.39
N ASN A 141 12.08 2.84 -2.23
CA ASN A 141 11.69 3.31 -3.57
C ASN A 141 10.72 4.49 -3.56
N LEU A 142 10.67 5.26 -2.47
CA LEU A 142 9.85 6.45 -2.42
C LEU A 142 10.55 7.55 -3.21
N GLU A 143 9.97 7.97 -4.33
CA GLU A 143 10.52 8.97 -5.22
C GLU A 143 9.58 10.16 -5.36
N ARG A 144 10.18 11.31 -5.55
CA ARG A 144 9.43 12.54 -5.79
C ARG A 144 8.98 12.66 -7.23
#